data_ea4b681bbc79c0812381d1ee0490dbcd
#
_entry.id   ea4b681bbc79c0812381d1ee0490dbcd
#
_cell.length_a   1.000
_cell.length_b   1.000
_cell.length_c   1.000
_cell.angle_alpha   90.00
_cell.angle_beta   90.00
_cell.angle_gamma   90.00
#
_symmetry.space_group_name_H-M   'P 1'
#
loop_
_entity.id
_entity.type
_entity.pdbx_description
1 polymer ?
#
loop_
_entity_poly.entity_id
_entity_poly.type
_entity_poly.pdbx_seq_one_letter_code
_entity_poly.pdbx_strand_id
1 'polypeptide(L)'
;MQLIIFTGLQASGKSTFYKEYFYKTHLRLNLDMLKTRHREKILFDACLESKSKCVIDNTNMSQIDRHRYIEKAKNAGFHIVNYYFETSLNSALERNRQRLGKERIPDQGVLATAKKFELPSLQEGFDELYKVKIIENQQFSIQLLAIREQSHEI
;
A
#
# COMPACT_ATOMS: atom_id res chain seq x y z
N MET A 1 -12.02 -6.95 10.92
CA MET A 1 -11.44 -7.28 9.60
C MET A 1 -10.76 -6.05 9.06
N GLN A 2 -9.63 -6.22 8.43
CA GLN A 2 -8.75 -5.11 8.12
C GLN A 2 -8.25 -5.19 6.69
N LEU A 3 -8.37 -4.09 5.95
CA LEU A 3 -7.69 -3.87 4.68
C LEU A 3 -6.53 -2.91 4.91
N ILE A 4 -5.34 -3.32 4.50
CA ILE A 4 -4.15 -2.46 4.46
C ILE A 4 -3.88 -2.08 3.00
N ILE A 5 -3.67 -0.80 2.74
CA ILE A 5 -3.25 -0.29 1.44
C ILE A 5 -1.88 0.35 1.59
N PHE A 6 -0.89 -0.14 0.85
CA PHE A 6 0.42 0.49 0.76
C PHE A 6 0.42 1.55 -0.34
N THR A 7 1.06 2.68 -0.07
CA THR A 7 1.31 3.75 -1.05
C THR A 7 2.79 4.07 -1.04
N GLY A 8 3.44 3.98 -2.20
CA GLY A 8 4.86 4.31 -2.30
C GLY A 8 5.47 3.92 -3.63
N LEU A 9 6.59 4.56 -3.96
CA LEU A 9 7.37 4.28 -5.16
C LEU A 9 7.87 2.83 -5.19
N GLN A 10 8.22 2.37 -6.37
CA GLN A 10 8.99 1.14 -6.52
C GLN A 10 10.27 1.25 -5.67
N ALA A 11 10.72 0.14 -5.13
CA ALA A 11 11.91 0.06 -4.28
C ALA A 11 11.85 0.91 -2.99
N SER A 12 10.67 1.22 -2.48
CA SER A 12 10.49 1.96 -1.23
C SER A 12 10.38 1.08 0.03
N GLY A 13 10.50 -0.23 -0.12
CA GLY A 13 10.50 -1.17 0.99
C GLY A 13 9.16 -1.84 1.30
N LYS A 14 8.15 -1.68 0.44
CA LYS A 14 6.79 -2.20 0.68
C LYS A 14 6.76 -3.72 0.89
N SER A 15 7.38 -4.49 0.00
CA SER A 15 7.36 -5.96 0.09
C SER A 15 8.12 -6.47 1.30
N THR A 16 9.22 -5.84 1.67
CA THR A 16 9.98 -6.16 2.88
C THR A 16 9.17 -5.86 4.13
N PHE A 17 8.48 -4.71 4.14
CA PHE A 17 7.59 -4.33 5.24
C PHE A 17 6.44 -5.33 5.42
N TYR A 18 5.85 -5.78 4.31
CA TYR A 18 4.84 -6.83 4.36
C TYR A 18 5.38 -8.11 5.02
N LYS A 19 6.57 -8.55 4.63
CA LYS A 19 7.18 -9.77 5.19
C LYS A 19 7.44 -9.66 6.69
N GLU A 20 7.82 -8.49 7.17
CA GLU A 20 8.10 -8.28 8.59
C GLU A 20 6.85 -8.18 9.45
N TYR A 21 5.82 -7.47 8.96
CA TYR A 21 4.68 -7.08 9.82
C TYR A 21 3.38 -7.81 9.51
N PHE A 22 3.18 -8.33 8.30
CA PHE A 22 1.87 -8.84 7.86
C PHE A 22 1.88 -10.26 7.33
N TYR A 23 3.02 -10.85 7.11
CA TYR A 23 3.15 -12.15 6.48
C TYR A 23 2.30 -13.25 7.13
N LYS A 24 2.22 -13.26 8.46
CA LYS A 24 1.50 -14.30 9.21
C LYS A 24 0.00 -14.06 9.34
N THR A 25 -0.47 -12.85 9.07
CA THR A 25 -1.84 -12.44 9.43
C THR A 25 -2.68 -11.95 8.26
N HIS A 26 -2.05 -11.48 7.18
CA HIS A 26 -2.73 -10.83 6.06
C HIS A 26 -2.35 -11.48 4.74
N LEU A 27 -3.34 -11.73 3.89
CA LEU A 27 -3.09 -12.14 2.50
C LEU A 27 -2.50 -10.96 1.71
N ARG A 28 -1.50 -11.24 0.88
CA ARG A 28 -0.87 -10.22 0.05
C ARG A 28 -1.44 -10.24 -1.36
N LEU A 29 -1.96 -9.10 -1.80
CA LEU A 29 -2.38 -8.87 -3.17
C LEU A 29 -1.39 -7.90 -3.83
N ASN A 30 -0.65 -8.41 -4.81
CA ASN A 30 0.39 -7.66 -5.51
C ASN A 30 0.28 -7.93 -7.02
N LEU A 31 0.22 -6.88 -7.83
CA LEU A 31 0.02 -7.00 -9.27
C LEU A 31 1.17 -7.70 -10.00
N ASP A 32 2.39 -7.50 -9.54
CA ASP A 32 3.54 -8.18 -10.16
C ASP A 32 3.45 -9.70 -9.98
N MET A 33 2.93 -10.12 -8.84
CA MET A 33 2.67 -11.55 -8.56
C MET A 33 1.43 -12.06 -9.29
N LEU A 34 0.33 -11.31 -9.27
CA LEU A 34 -0.95 -11.73 -9.84
C LEU A 34 -1.04 -11.54 -11.34
N LYS A 35 -0.24 -10.65 -11.92
CA LYS A 35 -0.11 -10.35 -13.35
C LYS A 35 -1.24 -9.51 -13.94
N THR A 36 -2.49 -9.67 -13.54
CA THR A 36 -3.62 -8.96 -14.15
C THR A 36 -4.54 -8.32 -13.13
N ARG A 37 -5.17 -7.21 -13.51
CA ARG A 37 -6.24 -6.56 -12.72
C ARG A 37 -7.45 -7.47 -12.53
N HIS A 38 -7.73 -8.33 -13.48
CA HIS A 38 -8.84 -9.29 -13.39
C HIS A 38 -8.61 -10.28 -12.23
N ARG A 39 -7.41 -10.85 -12.15
CA ARG A 39 -7.05 -11.76 -11.05
C ARG A 39 -7.08 -11.06 -9.70
N GLU A 40 -6.55 -9.85 -9.63
CA GLU A 40 -6.57 -9.04 -8.42
C GLU A 40 -8.01 -8.79 -7.95
N LYS A 41 -8.89 -8.40 -8.87
CA LYS A 41 -10.30 -8.15 -8.55
C LYS A 41 -10.99 -9.37 -7.94
N ILE A 42 -10.83 -10.54 -8.56
CA ILE A 42 -11.42 -11.79 -8.07
C ILE A 42 -10.90 -12.12 -6.67
N LEU A 43 -9.60 -12.04 -6.47
CA LEU A 43 -8.99 -12.36 -5.18
C LEU A 43 -9.35 -11.34 -4.10
N PHE A 44 -9.40 -10.07 -4.45
CA PHE A 44 -9.83 -9.02 -3.52
C PHE A 44 -11.29 -9.20 -3.12
N ASP A 45 -12.19 -9.44 -4.08
CA ASP A 45 -13.61 -9.72 -3.79
C ASP A 45 -13.75 -10.96 -2.88
N ALA A 46 -12.93 -11.99 -3.11
CA ALA A 46 -12.91 -13.17 -2.23
C ALA A 46 -12.43 -12.86 -0.81
N CYS A 47 -11.43 -12.00 -0.66
CA CYS A 47 -10.99 -11.52 0.67
C CYS A 47 -12.13 -10.80 1.41
N LEU A 48 -12.86 -9.94 0.73
CA LEU A 48 -13.99 -9.23 1.32
C LEU A 48 -15.11 -10.19 1.71
N GLU A 49 -15.48 -11.10 0.83
CA GLU A 49 -16.54 -12.09 1.08
C GLU A 49 -16.19 -13.03 2.23
N SER A 50 -14.96 -13.53 2.24
CA SER A 50 -14.48 -14.45 3.30
C SER A 50 -14.14 -13.75 4.62
N LYS A 51 -14.20 -12.41 4.63
CA LYS A 51 -13.78 -11.61 5.80
C LYS A 51 -12.31 -11.83 6.19
N SER A 52 -11.45 -12.04 5.20
CA SER A 52 -10.01 -12.24 5.39
C SER A 52 -9.27 -10.91 5.40
N LYS A 53 -8.34 -10.75 6.32
CA LYS A 53 -7.42 -9.61 6.34
C LYS A 53 -6.51 -9.66 5.11
N CYS A 54 -6.31 -8.52 4.46
CA CYS A 54 -5.44 -8.45 3.28
C CYS A 54 -4.67 -7.13 3.18
N VAL A 55 -3.59 -7.18 2.41
CA VAL A 55 -2.75 -6.03 2.08
C VAL A 55 -2.72 -5.87 0.57
N ILE A 56 -3.03 -4.67 0.10
CA ILE A 56 -2.80 -4.28 -1.29
C ILE A 56 -1.39 -3.70 -1.40
N ASP A 57 -0.46 -4.52 -1.87
CA ASP A 57 0.96 -4.17 -2.01
C ASP A 57 1.26 -3.76 -3.45
N ASN A 58 0.79 -2.58 -3.83
CA ASN A 58 1.04 -1.92 -5.11
C ASN A 58 1.53 -0.49 -4.84
N THR A 59 1.83 0.27 -5.87
CA THR A 59 2.28 1.67 -5.69
C THR A 59 1.17 2.60 -5.18
N ASN A 60 -0.06 2.43 -5.65
CA ASN A 60 -1.26 3.13 -5.19
C ASN A 60 -1.05 4.64 -5.00
N MET A 61 -0.46 5.31 -6.00
CA MET A 61 0.04 6.68 -5.88
C MET A 61 -1.05 7.73 -5.91
N SER A 62 -2.16 7.48 -6.61
CA SER A 62 -3.26 8.44 -6.75
C SER A 62 -4.47 8.05 -5.93
N GLN A 63 -5.34 9.03 -5.67
CA GLN A 63 -6.63 8.78 -5.02
C GLN A 63 -7.50 7.82 -5.83
N ILE A 64 -7.48 7.93 -7.15
CA ILE A 64 -8.23 7.04 -8.05
C ILE A 64 -7.75 5.59 -7.89
N ASP A 65 -6.44 5.37 -7.82
CA ASP A 65 -5.89 4.03 -7.63
C ASP A 65 -6.35 3.40 -6.32
N ARG A 66 -6.42 4.20 -5.25
CA ARG A 66 -6.82 3.74 -3.92
C ARG A 66 -8.33 3.56 -3.78
N HIS A 67 -9.10 4.40 -4.46
CA HIS A 67 -10.57 4.41 -4.36
C HIS A 67 -11.19 3.06 -4.74
N ARG A 68 -10.63 2.38 -5.72
CA ARG A 68 -11.15 1.05 -6.17
C ARG A 68 -11.22 0.02 -5.04
N TYR A 69 -10.35 0.12 -4.05
CA TYR A 69 -10.34 -0.79 -2.91
C TYR A 69 -11.16 -0.25 -1.74
N ILE A 70 -11.05 1.04 -1.47
CA ILE A 70 -11.66 1.68 -0.31
C ILE A 70 -13.18 1.56 -0.34
N GLU A 71 -13.80 1.86 -1.46
CA GLU A 71 -15.26 1.83 -1.60
C GLU A 71 -15.83 0.45 -1.28
N LYS A 72 -15.29 -0.58 -1.91
CA LYS A 72 -15.72 -1.97 -1.68
C LYS A 72 -15.46 -2.44 -0.26
N ALA A 73 -14.32 -2.11 0.30
CA ALA A 73 -13.96 -2.52 1.66
C ALA A 73 -14.85 -1.83 2.70
N LYS A 74 -15.18 -0.56 2.50
CA LYS A 74 -16.15 0.14 3.37
C LYS A 74 -17.52 -0.52 3.33
N ASN A 75 -18.02 -0.82 2.15
CA ASN A 75 -19.30 -1.47 1.98
C ASN A 75 -19.32 -2.86 2.64
N ALA A 76 -18.18 -3.52 2.73
CA ALA A 76 -18.03 -4.81 3.41
C ALA A 76 -17.77 -4.69 4.92
N GLY A 77 -17.69 -3.48 5.47
CA GLY A 77 -17.47 -3.24 6.90
C GLY A 77 -16.03 -3.41 7.37
N PHE A 78 -15.05 -3.30 6.49
CA PHE A 78 -13.63 -3.42 6.84
C PHE A 78 -13.09 -2.12 7.44
N HIS A 79 -12.20 -2.29 8.41
CA HIS A 79 -11.34 -1.21 8.90
C HIS A 79 -10.19 -1.03 7.90
N ILE A 80 -9.96 0.22 7.45
CA ILE A 80 -9.05 0.50 6.32
C ILE A 80 -7.88 1.37 6.79
N VAL A 81 -6.67 0.87 6.58
CA VAL A 81 -5.42 1.51 7.01
C VAL A 81 -4.50 1.72 5.82
N ASN A 82 -3.90 2.90 5.75
CA ASN A 82 -2.87 3.20 4.77
C ASN A 82 -1.49 3.30 5.43
N TYR A 83 -0.50 2.70 4.78
CA TYR A 83 0.92 2.94 5.07
C TYR A 83 1.53 3.63 3.87
N TYR A 84 1.94 4.87 4.06
CA TYR A 84 2.64 5.67 3.06
C TYR A 84 4.15 5.53 3.26
N PHE A 85 4.82 4.98 2.26
CA PHE A 85 6.28 4.77 2.26
C PHE A 85 6.95 6.01 1.69
N GLU A 86 7.38 6.90 2.58
CA GLU A 86 8.10 8.11 2.21
C GLU A 86 9.54 7.76 1.86
N THR A 87 9.92 8.00 0.61
CA THR A 87 11.29 7.87 0.15
C THR A 87 11.57 8.96 -0.87
N SER A 88 12.80 9.47 -0.90
CA SER A 88 13.19 10.41 -1.93
C SER A 88 13.23 9.71 -3.29
N LEU A 89 12.96 10.47 -4.35
CA LEU A 89 13.05 9.95 -5.71
C LEU A 89 14.46 9.40 -6.00
N ASN A 90 15.49 10.11 -5.58
CA ASN A 90 16.88 9.67 -5.77
C ASN A 90 17.17 8.34 -5.06
N SER A 91 16.71 8.17 -3.83
CA SER A 91 16.89 6.91 -3.09
C SER A 91 16.13 5.76 -3.75
N ALA A 92 14.91 6.01 -4.23
CA ALA A 92 14.12 5.01 -4.95
C ALA A 92 14.80 4.60 -6.27
N LEU A 93 15.31 5.54 -7.03
CA LEU A 93 16.04 5.27 -8.27
C LEU A 93 17.31 4.45 -8.01
N GLU A 94 18.07 4.81 -6.99
CA GLU A 94 19.30 4.09 -6.62
C GLU A 94 19.01 2.65 -6.20
N ARG A 95 18.03 2.43 -5.35
CA ARG A 95 17.62 1.08 -4.92
C ARG A 95 17.08 0.26 -6.08
N ASN A 96 16.30 0.87 -6.96
CA ASN A 96 15.79 0.22 -8.15
C ASN A 96 16.93 -0.26 -9.07
N ARG A 97 17.99 0.54 -9.21
CA ARG A 97 19.18 0.16 -10.01
C ARG A 97 19.93 -1.03 -9.45
N GLN A 98 19.82 -1.30 -8.15
CA GLN A 98 20.43 -2.46 -7.49
C GLN A 98 19.60 -3.73 -7.66
N ARG A 99 18.35 -3.65 -8.11
CA ARG A 99 17.49 -4.80 -8.38
C ARG A 99 17.95 -5.52 -9.65
N LEU A 100 17.74 -6.83 -9.65
CA LEU A 100 18.12 -7.71 -10.76
C LEU A 100 16.90 -8.16 -11.56
N GLY A 101 17.09 -8.37 -12.87
CA GLY A 101 16.08 -8.95 -13.74
C GLY A 101 14.81 -8.14 -13.83
N LYS A 102 13.68 -8.82 -13.79
CA LYS A 102 12.33 -8.21 -13.94
C LYS A 102 11.93 -7.31 -12.78
N GLU A 103 12.54 -7.44 -11.62
CA GLU A 103 12.28 -6.57 -10.46
C GLU A 103 12.80 -5.15 -10.70
N ARG A 104 13.81 -5.00 -11.55
CA ARG A 104 14.33 -3.68 -11.92
C ARG A 104 13.43 -3.06 -12.99
N ILE A 105 12.92 -1.87 -12.66
CA ILE A 105 12.07 -1.08 -13.54
C ILE A 105 12.93 -0.01 -14.23
N PRO A 106 12.66 0.36 -15.49
CA PRO A 106 13.32 1.50 -16.12
C PRO A 106 13.14 2.77 -15.28
N ASP A 107 14.17 3.62 -15.22
CA ASP A 107 14.14 4.86 -14.45
C ASP A 107 12.92 5.74 -14.82
N GLN A 108 12.55 5.78 -16.10
CA GLN A 108 11.37 6.51 -16.57
C GLN A 108 10.07 6.02 -15.95
N GLY A 109 9.97 4.72 -15.69
CA GLY A 109 8.81 4.14 -14.99
C GLY A 109 8.69 4.62 -13.55
N VAL A 110 9.82 4.70 -12.84
CA VAL A 110 9.86 5.25 -11.48
C VAL A 110 9.48 6.73 -11.47
N LEU A 111 10.03 7.50 -12.42
CA LEU A 111 9.71 8.93 -12.56
C LEU A 111 8.24 9.17 -12.88
N ALA A 112 7.67 8.38 -13.80
CA ALA A 112 6.26 8.48 -14.15
C ALA A 112 5.34 8.15 -12.96
N THR A 113 5.71 7.16 -12.16
CA THR A 113 4.99 6.80 -10.94
C THR A 113 5.04 7.95 -9.93
N ALA A 114 6.19 8.57 -9.74
CA ALA A 114 6.36 9.68 -8.80
C ALA A 114 5.46 10.89 -9.15
N LYS A 115 5.25 11.16 -10.44
CA LYS A 115 4.39 12.26 -10.90
C LYS A 115 2.92 12.07 -10.58
N LYS A 116 2.47 10.85 -10.35
CA LYS A 116 1.07 10.54 -10.01
C LYS A 116 0.77 10.69 -8.54
N PHE A 117 1.75 10.95 -7.71
CA PHE A 117 1.61 10.92 -6.27
C PHE A 117 0.62 11.97 -5.75
N GLU A 118 -0.35 11.49 -4.99
CA GLU A 118 -1.25 12.28 -4.18
C GLU A 118 -1.19 11.76 -2.74
N LEU A 119 -0.94 12.68 -1.79
CA LEU A 119 -0.81 12.30 -0.39
C LEU A 119 -2.11 11.64 0.13
N PRO A 120 -2.05 10.44 0.72
CA PRO A 120 -3.23 9.82 1.31
C PRO A 120 -3.85 10.68 2.41
N SER A 121 -5.18 10.70 2.48
CA SER A 121 -5.95 11.46 3.46
C SER A 121 -7.12 10.67 4.02
N LEU A 122 -7.57 11.03 5.23
CA LEU A 122 -8.76 10.42 5.85
C LEU A 122 -10.03 10.63 5.02
N GLN A 123 -10.09 11.71 4.25
CA GLN A 123 -11.23 12.03 3.39
C GLN A 123 -11.47 10.99 2.30
N GLU A 124 -10.44 10.25 1.90
CA GLU A 124 -10.57 9.15 0.94
C GLU A 124 -11.34 7.97 1.51
N GLY A 125 -11.41 7.85 2.84
CA GLY A 125 -12.10 6.78 3.53
C GLY A 125 -11.22 5.91 4.41
N PHE A 126 -9.97 6.26 4.59
CA PHE A 126 -9.09 5.58 5.54
C PHE A 126 -9.52 5.85 6.98
N ASP A 127 -9.39 4.82 7.83
CA ASP A 127 -9.59 4.95 9.27
C ASP A 127 -8.29 5.34 9.98
N GLU A 128 -7.14 4.93 9.45
CA GLU A 128 -5.82 5.26 9.98
C GLU A 128 -4.83 5.51 8.84
N LEU A 129 -3.92 6.46 9.06
CA LEU A 129 -2.82 6.79 8.14
C LEU A 129 -1.49 6.73 8.88
N TYR A 130 -0.54 5.99 8.32
CA TYR A 130 0.82 5.89 8.82
C TYR A 130 1.83 6.29 7.75
N LYS A 131 2.95 6.84 8.19
CA LYS A 131 4.13 7.08 7.35
C LYS A 131 5.24 6.12 7.73
N VAL A 132 5.83 5.48 6.74
CA VAL A 132 6.94 4.55 6.91
C VAL A 132 8.16 5.10 6.20
N LYS A 133 9.30 5.08 6.89
CA LYS A 133 10.61 5.41 6.32
C LYS A 133 11.58 4.29 6.60
N ILE A 134 12.51 4.06 5.67
CA ILE A 134 13.68 3.23 5.94
C ILE A 134 14.73 4.11 6.58
N ILE A 135 15.18 3.71 7.77
CA ILE A 135 16.25 4.36 8.53
C ILE A 135 17.53 3.52 8.50
N GLU A 136 18.54 3.91 9.27
CA GLU A 136 19.81 3.21 9.36
C GLU A 136 19.63 1.71 9.65
N ASN A 137 20.53 0.87 9.11
CA ASN A 137 20.50 -0.59 9.21
C ASN A 137 19.23 -1.22 8.59
N GLN A 138 18.63 -0.57 7.59
CA GLN A 138 17.44 -1.04 6.88
C GLN A 138 16.23 -1.30 7.79
N GLN A 139 16.18 -0.65 8.93
CA GLN A 139 15.03 -0.69 9.82
C GLN A 139 13.94 0.27 9.36
N PHE A 140 12.70 -0.02 9.73
CA PHE A 140 11.57 0.85 9.44
C PHE A 140 11.25 1.75 10.62
N SER A 141 11.01 3.03 10.33
CA SER A 141 10.39 3.98 11.25
C SER A 141 8.92 4.14 10.85
N ILE A 142 8.01 3.95 11.79
CA ILE A 142 6.57 4.01 11.56
C ILE A 142 6.00 5.15 12.40
N GLN A 143 5.35 6.11 11.75
CA GLN A 143 4.73 7.26 12.40
C GLN A 143 3.24 7.30 12.11
N LEU A 144 2.40 7.39 13.15
CA LEU A 144 0.98 7.66 12.99
C LEU A 144 0.80 9.10 12.49
N LEU A 145 0.12 9.27 11.36
CA LEU A 145 -0.19 10.59 10.79
C LEU A 145 -1.58 11.07 11.18
N ALA A 146 -2.57 10.19 11.14
CA ALA A 146 -3.95 10.53 11.46
C ALA A 146 -4.75 9.26 11.79
N ILE A 147 -5.76 9.43 12.62
CA ILE A 147 -6.73 8.40 12.96
C ILE A 147 -8.13 9.01 12.91
N ARG A 148 -9.09 8.26 12.35
CA ARG A 148 -10.47 8.69 12.33
C ARG A 148 -11.07 8.52 13.73
N GLU A 149 -11.63 9.59 14.27
CA GLU A 149 -12.39 9.50 15.52
C GLU A 149 -13.64 8.65 15.31
N GLN A 150 -13.85 7.70 16.22
CA GLN A 150 -15.11 6.98 16.25
C GLN A 150 -16.19 7.95 16.75
N SER A 151 -17.23 8.18 15.93
CA SER A 151 -18.42 8.87 16.41
C SER A 151 -19.06 7.96 17.47
N HIS A 152 -18.97 8.36 18.73
CA HIS A 152 -19.81 7.78 19.77
C HIS A 152 -21.23 8.31 19.52
N GLU A 153 -22.05 7.54 18.82
CA GLU A 153 -23.48 7.74 18.86
C GLU A 153 -23.94 7.46 20.29
N ILE A 154 -24.37 8.50 20.97
CA ILE A 154 -25.02 8.41 22.27
C ILE A 154 -26.46 7.96 22.05
#